data_a18019788f33b341e48af32184337d81
#
_entry.id   a18019788f33b341e48af32184337d81
#
_cell.length_a   1.000
_cell.length_b   1.000
_cell.length_c   1.000
_cell.angle_alpha   90.00
_cell.angle_beta   90.00
_cell.angle_gamma   90.00
#
_symmetry.space_group_name_H-M   'P 1'
#
loop_
_entity.id
_entity.type
_entity.pdbx_description
1 polymer ?
#
loop_
_entity_poly.entity_id
_entity_poly.type
_entity_poly.pdbx_seq_one_letter_code
_entity_poly.pdbx_strand_id
1 'polypeptide(L)'
;MAAPQDEAAMRLALDQAQNAWLVGEVPVGAVVVRDSTAGRQVVATGYNRPITDHDPTAHAEIVALRHAAQLLGNYRLPECEVYVTLEPCAMCAMALLHARVKRVVYGAQDPKAGAAGSVIDVFANAALNHHTRVEGGLLAEDSGAVLRSFFAERREQFRQRRAGTVAASSDTDFSVEPIPAGESVEIDPKVER
;
A
#
# COMPACT_ATOMS: atom_id res chain seq x y z
N MET A 1 1.28 14.35 -22.31
CA MET A 1 0.00 14.33 -21.56
C MET A 1 -0.40 12.87 -21.38
N ALA A 2 -0.80 12.47 -20.18
CA ALA A 2 -1.31 11.12 -19.92
C ALA A 2 -2.58 10.87 -20.75
N ALA A 3 -2.84 9.61 -21.11
CA ALA A 3 -4.07 9.26 -21.79
C ALA A 3 -5.27 9.48 -20.86
N PRO A 4 -6.43 9.98 -21.36
CA PRO A 4 -7.60 10.20 -20.51
C PRO A 4 -8.05 8.96 -19.72
N GLN A 5 -7.81 7.76 -20.28
CA GLN A 5 -8.12 6.49 -19.64
C GLN A 5 -7.20 6.18 -18.45
N ASP A 6 -5.92 6.59 -18.52
CA ASP A 6 -4.98 6.45 -17.42
C ASP A 6 -5.35 7.37 -16.26
N GLU A 7 -5.75 8.61 -16.58
CA GLU A 7 -6.22 9.55 -15.58
C GLU A 7 -7.50 9.06 -14.88
N ALA A 8 -8.45 8.50 -15.59
CA ALA A 8 -9.66 7.93 -15.02
C ALA A 8 -9.34 6.76 -14.06
N ALA A 9 -8.41 5.87 -14.43
CA ALA A 9 -7.98 4.75 -13.58
C ALA A 9 -7.26 5.26 -12.30
N MET A 10 -6.41 6.30 -12.43
CA MET A 10 -5.73 6.88 -11.27
C MET A 10 -6.71 7.62 -10.34
N ARG A 11 -7.76 8.27 -10.86
CA ARG A 11 -8.81 8.85 -10.02
C ARG A 11 -9.56 7.79 -9.21
N LEU A 12 -9.87 6.64 -9.81
CA LEU A 12 -10.43 5.50 -9.07
C LEU A 12 -9.45 4.98 -7.98
N ALA A 13 -8.14 4.98 -8.24
CA ALA A 13 -7.15 4.65 -7.22
C ALA A 13 -7.14 5.70 -6.08
N LEU A 14 -7.32 6.98 -6.38
CA LEU A 14 -7.47 8.04 -5.38
C LEU A 14 -8.76 7.86 -4.55
N ASP A 15 -9.87 7.43 -5.15
CA ASP A 15 -11.09 7.09 -4.41
C ASP A 15 -10.83 5.93 -3.43
N GLN A 16 -10.03 4.94 -3.83
CA GLN A 16 -9.61 3.87 -2.93
C GLN A 16 -8.69 4.37 -1.79
N ALA A 17 -7.82 5.34 -2.07
CA ALA A 17 -7.02 5.99 -1.03
C ALA A 17 -7.90 6.71 0.01
N GLN A 18 -9.00 7.34 -0.42
CA GLN A 18 -9.98 7.92 0.50
C GLN A 18 -10.66 6.85 1.37
N ASN A 19 -10.97 5.67 0.81
CA ASN A 19 -11.52 4.55 1.58
C ASN A 19 -10.54 4.09 2.68
N ALA A 20 -9.22 4.02 2.37
CA ALA A 20 -8.19 3.75 3.38
C ALA A 20 -8.21 4.80 4.51
N TRP A 21 -8.29 6.08 4.17
CA TRP A 21 -8.36 7.17 5.15
C TRP A 21 -9.56 7.01 6.09
N LEU A 22 -10.74 6.73 5.54
CA LEU A 22 -11.98 6.58 6.31
C LEU A 22 -11.89 5.50 7.38
N VAL A 23 -11.12 4.44 7.12
CA VAL A 23 -10.91 3.35 8.11
C VAL A 23 -9.63 3.54 8.95
N GLY A 24 -8.96 4.68 8.81
CA GLY A 24 -7.78 5.03 9.62
C GLY A 24 -6.46 4.47 9.12
N GLU A 25 -6.42 3.92 7.92
CA GLU A 25 -5.22 3.43 7.23
C GLU A 25 -4.48 4.56 6.50
N VAL A 26 -3.19 4.34 6.20
CA VAL A 26 -2.45 5.25 5.33
C VAL A 26 -3.12 5.29 3.95
N PRO A 27 -3.49 6.48 3.42
CA PRO A 27 -4.33 6.60 2.24
C PRO A 27 -3.57 6.29 0.95
N VAL A 28 -3.44 5.01 0.66
CA VAL A 28 -2.94 4.47 -0.60
C VAL A 28 -4.03 3.60 -1.21
N GLY A 29 -4.29 3.80 -2.49
CA GLY A 29 -5.26 3.03 -3.26
C GLY A 29 -4.65 2.50 -4.55
N ALA A 30 -5.15 1.36 -4.99
CA ALA A 30 -4.73 0.70 -6.22
C ALA A 30 -5.92 0.18 -7.03
N VAL A 31 -5.77 0.18 -8.35
CA VAL A 31 -6.76 -0.34 -9.30
C VAL A 31 -6.06 -1.22 -10.32
N VAL A 32 -6.61 -2.39 -10.57
CA VAL A 32 -6.18 -3.30 -11.63
C VAL A 32 -7.17 -3.17 -12.79
N VAL A 33 -6.66 -2.84 -13.97
CA VAL A 33 -7.45 -2.75 -15.19
C VAL A 33 -6.94 -3.75 -16.22
N ARG A 34 -7.81 -4.16 -17.14
CA ARG A 34 -7.49 -5.03 -18.26
C ARG A 34 -8.19 -4.51 -19.51
N ASP A 35 -7.45 -4.48 -20.62
CA ASP A 35 -8.04 -4.22 -21.92
C ASP A 35 -8.72 -5.50 -22.46
N SER A 36 -9.92 -5.34 -23.00
CA SER A 36 -10.70 -6.41 -23.61
C SER A 36 -11.28 -5.93 -24.93
N THR A 37 -11.89 -6.84 -25.70
CA THR A 37 -12.62 -6.49 -26.93
C THR A 37 -13.81 -5.56 -26.67
N ALA A 38 -14.32 -5.54 -25.44
CA ALA A 38 -15.40 -4.65 -24.98
C ALA A 38 -14.87 -3.29 -24.45
N GLY A 39 -13.55 -3.05 -24.54
CA GLY A 39 -12.87 -1.88 -24.00
C GLY A 39 -12.13 -2.15 -22.69
N ARG A 40 -11.65 -1.08 -22.08
CA ARG A 40 -10.90 -1.12 -20.83
C ARG A 40 -11.86 -1.35 -19.65
N GLN A 41 -11.52 -2.32 -18.81
CA GLN A 41 -12.34 -2.73 -17.68
C GLN A 41 -11.56 -2.68 -16.37
N VAL A 42 -12.17 -2.20 -15.30
CA VAL A 42 -11.67 -2.35 -13.95
C VAL A 42 -11.94 -3.79 -13.51
N VAL A 43 -10.87 -4.53 -13.22
CA VAL A 43 -10.95 -5.93 -12.75
C VAL A 43 -11.08 -5.96 -11.23
N ALA A 44 -10.25 -5.19 -10.52
CA ALA A 44 -10.23 -5.18 -9.08
C ALA A 44 -9.72 -3.85 -8.55
N THR A 45 -10.03 -3.58 -7.30
CA THR A 45 -9.51 -2.44 -6.54
C THR A 45 -8.96 -2.90 -5.22
N GLY A 46 -8.12 -2.08 -4.60
CA GLY A 46 -7.58 -2.30 -3.27
C GLY A 46 -7.17 -0.99 -2.62
N TYR A 47 -7.13 -0.99 -1.31
CA TYR A 47 -6.57 0.08 -0.51
C TYR A 47 -5.80 -0.51 0.67
N ASN A 48 -4.93 0.28 1.28
CA ASN A 48 -4.14 -0.18 2.42
C ASN A 48 -5.02 -0.67 3.57
N ARG A 49 -4.70 -1.85 4.12
CA ARG A 49 -5.40 -2.49 5.23
C ARG A 49 -4.48 -3.14 6.27
N PRO A 50 -3.19 -2.77 6.42
CA PRO A 50 -2.30 -3.44 7.38
C PRO A 50 -2.83 -3.46 8.81
N ILE A 51 -3.40 -2.35 9.28
CA ILE A 51 -3.95 -2.23 10.64
C ILE A 51 -5.26 -3.00 10.74
N THR A 52 -6.16 -2.81 9.78
CA THR A 52 -7.51 -3.39 9.77
C THR A 52 -7.47 -4.92 9.68
N ASP A 53 -6.61 -5.46 8.83
CA ASP A 53 -6.51 -6.90 8.58
C ASP A 53 -5.44 -7.59 9.46
N HIS A 54 -4.70 -6.82 10.27
CA HIS A 54 -3.52 -7.29 11.02
C HIS A 54 -2.52 -8.05 10.11
N ASP A 55 -2.39 -7.58 8.86
CA ASP A 55 -1.52 -8.16 7.84
C ASP A 55 -0.50 -7.10 7.36
N PRO A 56 0.79 -7.24 7.71
CA PRO A 56 1.83 -6.29 7.29
C PRO A 56 2.02 -6.23 5.77
N THR A 57 1.47 -7.19 5.04
CA THR A 57 1.55 -7.24 3.57
C THR A 57 0.33 -6.65 2.88
N ALA A 58 -0.73 -6.27 3.60
CA ALA A 58 -1.99 -5.78 3.03
C ALA A 58 -1.89 -4.35 2.50
N HIS A 59 -0.86 -4.06 1.69
CA HIS A 59 -0.77 -2.82 0.90
C HIS A 59 -1.80 -2.82 -0.23
N ALA A 60 -2.17 -1.65 -0.69
CA ALA A 60 -3.19 -1.46 -1.72
C ALA A 60 -2.97 -2.34 -2.96
N GLU A 61 -1.73 -2.41 -3.43
CA GLU A 61 -1.34 -3.23 -4.58
C GLU A 61 -1.54 -4.72 -4.31
N ILE A 62 -1.13 -5.20 -3.13
CA ILE A 62 -1.28 -6.62 -2.76
C ILE A 62 -2.75 -6.99 -2.66
N VAL A 63 -3.58 -6.13 -2.05
CA VAL A 63 -5.03 -6.33 -1.94
C VAL A 63 -5.66 -6.39 -3.35
N ALA A 64 -5.34 -5.42 -4.22
CA ALA A 64 -5.86 -5.38 -5.58
C ALA A 64 -5.41 -6.59 -6.43
N LEU A 65 -4.12 -6.99 -6.33
CA LEU A 65 -3.59 -8.16 -7.05
C LEU A 65 -4.27 -9.46 -6.61
N ARG A 66 -4.46 -9.67 -5.31
CA ARG A 66 -5.16 -10.86 -4.78
C ARG A 66 -6.58 -10.95 -5.30
N HIS A 67 -7.34 -9.84 -5.27
CA HIS A 67 -8.69 -9.78 -5.82
C HIS A 67 -8.70 -10.07 -7.32
N ALA A 68 -7.83 -9.41 -8.10
CA ALA A 68 -7.75 -9.63 -9.54
C ALA A 68 -7.41 -11.09 -9.88
N ALA A 69 -6.47 -11.69 -9.16
CA ALA A 69 -6.07 -13.08 -9.35
C ALA A 69 -7.23 -14.06 -9.07
N GLN A 70 -8.01 -13.83 -8.03
CA GLN A 70 -9.20 -14.62 -7.70
C GLN A 70 -10.27 -14.48 -8.77
N LEU A 71 -10.60 -13.27 -9.19
CA LEU A 71 -11.63 -13.01 -10.21
C LEU A 71 -11.27 -13.57 -11.59
N LEU A 72 -9.98 -13.53 -11.95
CA LEU A 72 -9.49 -14.05 -13.24
C LEU A 72 -9.09 -15.52 -13.18
N GLY A 73 -9.12 -16.15 -12.01
CA GLY A 73 -8.74 -17.55 -11.82
C GLY A 73 -7.26 -17.84 -12.14
N ASN A 74 -6.40 -16.83 -12.08
CA ASN A 74 -4.99 -16.95 -12.43
C ASN A 74 -4.13 -15.98 -11.61
N TYR A 75 -3.04 -16.48 -11.00
CA TYR A 75 -2.09 -15.62 -10.29
C TYR A 75 -1.22 -14.75 -11.23
N ARG A 76 -1.10 -15.14 -12.50
CA ARG A 76 -0.43 -14.34 -13.53
C ARG A 76 -1.44 -13.47 -14.26
N LEU A 77 -1.15 -12.18 -14.33
CA LEU A 77 -2.03 -11.13 -14.84
C LEU A 77 -1.38 -10.37 -16.02
N PRO A 78 -0.88 -11.07 -17.08
CA PRO A 78 -0.04 -10.45 -18.11
C PRO A 78 -0.76 -9.39 -18.95
N GLU A 79 -2.09 -9.43 -19.02
CA GLU A 79 -2.92 -8.45 -19.73
C GLU A 79 -3.38 -7.29 -18.85
N CYS A 80 -2.96 -7.27 -17.57
CA CYS A 80 -3.41 -6.27 -16.62
C CYS A 80 -2.39 -5.13 -16.47
N GLU A 81 -2.92 -3.95 -16.23
CA GLU A 81 -2.19 -2.76 -15.78
C GLU A 81 -2.64 -2.39 -14.37
N VAL A 82 -1.70 -1.89 -13.57
CA VAL A 82 -1.96 -1.50 -12.19
C VAL A 82 -1.72 -0.01 -12.02
N TYR A 83 -2.69 0.68 -11.45
CA TYR A 83 -2.60 2.08 -11.08
C TYR A 83 -2.58 2.17 -9.57
N VAL A 84 -1.62 2.87 -9.00
CA VAL A 84 -1.46 3.04 -7.55
C VAL A 84 -1.10 4.48 -7.22
N THR A 85 -1.67 5.02 -6.16
CA THR A 85 -1.49 6.45 -5.82
C THR A 85 -0.10 6.80 -5.30
N LEU A 86 0.67 5.80 -4.82
CA LEU A 86 2.03 5.96 -4.30
C LEU A 86 2.98 5.00 -5.00
N GLU A 87 4.24 5.40 -5.15
CA GLU A 87 5.30 4.54 -5.68
C GLU A 87 5.37 3.23 -4.90
N PRO A 88 5.35 2.05 -5.59
CA PRO A 88 5.41 0.75 -4.93
C PRO A 88 6.69 0.56 -4.12
N CYS A 89 6.56 0.02 -2.91
CA CYS A 89 7.71 -0.42 -2.13
C CYS A 89 8.29 -1.74 -2.70
N ALA A 90 9.45 -2.18 -2.19
CA ALA A 90 10.13 -3.40 -2.66
C ALA A 90 9.25 -4.65 -2.61
N MET A 91 8.46 -4.84 -1.57
CA MET A 91 7.51 -5.95 -1.44
C MET A 91 6.47 -5.93 -2.57
N CYS A 92 5.83 -4.78 -2.79
CA CYS A 92 4.81 -4.62 -3.82
C CYS A 92 5.40 -4.71 -5.23
N ALA A 93 6.58 -4.12 -5.47
CA ALA A 93 7.28 -4.22 -6.74
C ALA A 93 7.55 -5.68 -7.13
N MET A 94 8.07 -6.50 -6.20
CA MET A 94 8.27 -7.92 -6.44
C MET A 94 6.96 -8.68 -6.65
N ALA A 95 5.90 -8.37 -5.92
CA ALA A 95 4.60 -8.99 -6.12
C ALA A 95 4.01 -8.67 -7.52
N LEU A 96 4.14 -7.42 -7.98
CA LEU A 96 3.74 -6.99 -9.32
C LEU A 96 4.50 -7.75 -10.42
N LEU A 97 5.81 -7.94 -10.25
CA LEU A 97 6.64 -8.74 -11.15
C LEU A 97 6.26 -10.23 -11.13
N HIS A 98 5.98 -10.81 -9.96
CA HIS A 98 5.49 -12.19 -9.86
C HIS A 98 4.13 -12.38 -10.51
N ALA A 99 3.24 -11.41 -10.37
CA ALA A 99 1.95 -11.39 -11.06
C ALA A 99 2.08 -11.16 -12.57
N ARG A 100 3.27 -10.78 -13.06
CA ARG A 100 3.57 -10.54 -14.48
C ARG A 100 2.69 -9.47 -15.11
N VAL A 101 2.34 -8.41 -14.34
CA VAL A 101 1.53 -7.31 -14.88
C VAL A 101 2.26 -6.61 -16.02
N LYS A 102 1.50 -6.19 -17.02
CA LYS A 102 2.01 -5.55 -18.23
C LYS A 102 2.62 -4.17 -17.95
N ARG A 103 1.94 -3.39 -17.08
CA ARG A 103 2.30 -2.01 -16.80
C ARG A 103 1.92 -1.64 -15.37
N VAL A 104 2.75 -0.80 -14.74
CA VAL A 104 2.46 -0.13 -13.46
C VAL A 104 2.54 1.37 -13.68
N VAL A 105 1.51 2.08 -13.25
CA VAL A 105 1.47 3.55 -13.25
C VAL A 105 1.28 4.00 -11.82
N TYR A 106 2.20 4.83 -11.32
CA TYR A 106 2.07 5.35 -9.97
C TYR A 106 1.92 6.88 -9.93
N GLY A 107 1.30 7.38 -8.86
CA GLY A 107 1.08 8.79 -8.62
C GLY A 107 2.31 9.46 -8.03
N ALA A 108 2.34 9.65 -6.72
CA ALA A 108 3.42 10.30 -6.00
C ALA A 108 4.63 9.38 -5.84
N GLN A 109 5.84 9.96 -5.84
CA GLN A 109 7.06 9.26 -5.44
C GLN A 109 7.07 8.99 -3.93
N ASP A 110 7.73 7.89 -3.52
CA ASP A 110 7.98 7.60 -2.11
C ASP A 110 9.49 7.69 -1.80
N PRO A 111 9.97 8.81 -1.26
CA PRO A 111 11.39 9.00 -0.95
C PRO A 111 11.89 8.15 0.23
N LYS A 112 11.00 7.39 0.91
CA LYS A 112 11.35 6.57 2.07
C LYS A 112 11.44 5.08 1.76
N ALA A 113 10.57 4.57 0.89
CA ALA A 113 10.45 3.14 0.61
C ALA A 113 10.22 2.81 -0.87
N GLY A 114 10.17 3.81 -1.75
CA GLY A 114 9.89 3.64 -3.17
C GLY A 114 10.92 2.75 -3.87
N ALA A 115 10.43 1.82 -4.68
CA ALA A 115 11.24 0.82 -5.35
C ALA A 115 11.14 0.86 -6.88
N ALA A 116 10.70 1.99 -7.42
CA ALA A 116 10.66 2.29 -8.85
C ALA A 116 11.54 3.50 -9.20
N GLY A 117 12.65 3.68 -8.47
CA GLY A 117 13.67 4.68 -8.72
C GLY A 117 13.90 5.69 -7.60
N SER A 118 13.02 5.80 -6.60
CA SER A 118 13.21 6.80 -5.52
C SER A 118 14.26 6.38 -4.49
N VAL A 119 14.24 5.14 -3.99
CA VAL A 119 15.22 4.60 -3.02
C VAL A 119 16.02 3.48 -3.65
N ILE A 120 15.35 2.54 -4.27
CA ILE A 120 15.91 1.46 -5.08
C ILE A 120 15.11 1.35 -6.37
N ASP A 121 15.64 0.62 -7.37
CA ASP A 121 14.91 0.32 -8.60
C ASP A 121 14.87 -1.20 -8.82
N VAL A 122 13.80 -1.82 -8.36
CA VAL A 122 13.56 -3.26 -8.52
C VAL A 122 13.18 -3.58 -9.97
N PHE A 123 12.44 -2.68 -10.63
CA PHE A 123 11.94 -2.90 -11.99
C PHE A 123 13.03 -2.80 -13.05
N ALA A 124 14.10 -2.03 -12.79
CA ALA A 124 15.24 -1.89 -13.71
C ALA A 124 16.20 -3.08 -13.66
N ASN A 125 16.03 -4.05 -12.74
CA ASN A 125 16.93 -5.18 -12.62
C ASN A 125 16.78 -6.16 -13.80
N ALA A 126 17.73 -6.12 -14.74
CA ALA A 126 17.72 -6.95 -15.94
C ALA A 126 17.85 -8.48 -15.68
N ALA A 127 18.27 -8.89 -14.49
CA ALA A 127 18.38 -10.31 -14.11
C ALA A 127 17.04 -10.95 -13.74
N LEU A 128 15.98 -10.16 -13.56
CA LEU A 128 14.66 -10.69 -13.24
C LEU A 128 13.98 -11.31 -14.46
N ASN A 129 13.19 -12.37 -14.23
CA ASN A 129 12.54 -13.15 -15.29
C ASN A 129 11.37 -12.43 -15.97
N HIS A 130 10.89 -11.33 -15.44
CA HIS A 130 9.81 -10.54 -16.01
C HIS A 130 10.12 -9.06 -15.91
N HIS A 131 9.78 -8.33 -16.95
CA HIS A 131 9.98 -6.89 -17.03
C HIS A 131 8.63 -6.22 -17.23
N THR A 132 8.26 -5.40 -16.26
CA THR A 132 7.03 -4.61 -16.26
C THR A 132 7.38 -3.17 -16.66
N ARG A 133 6.62 -2.57 -17.57
CA ARG A 133 6.74 -1.14 -17.86
C ARG A 133 6.25 -0.33 -16.68
N VAL A 134 7.06 0.63 -16.21
CA VAL A 134 6.72 1.46 -15.06
C VAL A 134 6.73 2.94 -15.45
N GLU A 135 5.71 3.66 -15.03
CA GLU A 135 5.55 5.09 -15.28
C GLU A 135 5.08 5.78 -13.99
N GLY A 136 5.78 6.84 -13.61
CA GLY A 136 5.47 7.63 -12.42
C GLY A 136 4.95 9.04 -12.74
N GLY A 137 4.33 9.67 -11.75
CA GLY A 137 3.97 11.07 -11.80
C GLY A 137 2.53 11.36 -12.24
N LEU A 138 1.71 10.35 -12.51
CA LEU A 138 0.33 10.57 -12.90
C LEU A 138 -0.53 11.03 -11.71
N LEU A 139 -1.07 12.25 -11.77
CA LEU A 139 -1.77 12.91 -10.66
C LEU A 139 -0.93 12.90 -9.36
N ALA A 140 0.40 13.13 -9.50
CA ALA A 140 1.34 13.06 -8.38
C ALA A 140 1.00 14.07 -7.28
N GLU A 141 0.58 15.28 -7.65
CA GLU A 141 0.23 16.31 -6.67
C GLU A 141 -1.03 15.93 -5.89
N ASP A 142 -2.07 15.45 -6.56
CA ASP A 142 -3.31 14.97 -5.91
C ASP A 142 -3.00 13.83 -4.94
N SER A 143 -2.21 12.85 -5.39
CA SER A 143 -1.77 11.71 -4.58
C SER A 143 -0.95 12.13 -3.36
N GLY A 144 0.02 13.03 -3.56
CA GLY A 144 0.84 13.58 -2.50
C GLY A 144 0.04 14.44 -1.51
N ALA A 145 -0.95 15.19 -1.99
CA ALA A 145 -1.81 16.03 -1.15
C ALA A 145 -2.64 15.19 -0.16
N VAL A 146 -3.22 14.09 -0.61
CA VAL A 146 -3.98 13.15 0.25
C VAL A 146 -3.09 12.62 1.39
N LEU A 147 -1.87 12.17 1.08
CA LEU A 147 -0.91 11.68 2.08
C LEU A 147 -0.49 12.77 3.07
N ARG A 148 -0.14 13.97 2.57
CA ARG A 148 0.25 15.10 3.43
C ARG A 148 -0.85 15.48 4.40
N SER A 149 -2.09 15.56 3.95
CA SER A 149 -3.25 15.90 4.77
C SER A 149 -3.51 14.85 5.85
N PHE A 150 -3.47 13.58 5.51
CA PHE A 150 -3.61 12.48 6.47
C PHE A 150 -2.57 12.55 7.58
N PHE A 151 -1.29 12.68 7.22
CA PHE A 151 -0.23 12.75 8.23
C PHE A 151 -0.25 14.04 9.04
N ALA A 152 -0.74 15.15 8.48
CA ALA A 152 -0.96 16.39 9.24
C ALA A 152 -2.03 16.19 10.31
N GLU A 153 -3.18 15.59 9.95
CA GLU A 153 -4.25 15.25 10.87
C GLU A 153 -3.78 14.30 11.97
N ARG A 154 -3.04 13.23 11.61
CA ARG A 154 -2.50 12.27 12.59
C ARG A 154 -1.55 12.93 13.59
N ARG A 155 -0.66 13.85 13.13
CA ARG A 155 0.22 14.60 14.04
C ARG A 155 -0.57 15.48 15.01
N GLU A 156 -1.65 16.10 14.55
CA GLU A 156 -2.50 16.93 15.38
C GLU A 156 -3.25 16.10 16.44
N GLN A 157 -3.86 15.00 16.03
CA GLN A 157 -4.52 14.05 16.95
C GLN A 157 -3.56 13.54 18.04
N PHE A 158 -2.31 13.23 17.65
CA PHE A 158 -1.29 12.78 18.58
C PHE A 158 -0.88 13.88 19.58
N ARG A 159 -0.75 15.14 19.12
CA ARG A 159 -0.48 16.28 20.01
C ARG A 159 -1.60 16.50 21.02
N GLN A 160 -2.86 16.44 20.57
CA GLN A 160 -4.02 16.62 21.43
C GLN A 160 -4.12 15.51 22.48
N ARG A 161 -3.90 14.25 22.12
CA ARG A 161 -3.86 13.14 23.07
C ARG A 161 -2.79 13.32 24.14
N ARG A 162 -1.58 13.71 23.77
CA ARG A 162 -0.51 13.98 24.74
C ARG A 162 -0.84 15.13 25.67
N ALA A 163 -1.41 16.22 25.16
CA ALA A 163 -1.82 17.36 25.97
C ALA A 163 -2.92 16.97 26.96
N GLY A 164 -3.91 16.19 26.54
CA GLY A 164 -4.98 15.67 27.41
C GLY A 164 -4.46 14.69 28.47
N THR A 165 -3.48 13.85 28.16
CA THR A 165 -2.87 12.92 29.13
C THR A 165 -2.05 13.68 30.18
N VAL A 166 -1.33 14.74 29.80
CA VAL A 166 -0.58 15.57 30.75
C VAL A 166 -1.52 16.33 31.68
N ALA A 167 -2.68 16.77 31.21
CA ALA A 167 -3.70 17.42 32.05
C ALA A 167 -4.39 16.44 33.02
N ALA A 168 -4.53 15.16 32.62
CA ALA A 168 -5.14 14.13 33.47
C ALA A 168 -4.17 13.51 34.49
N SER A 169 -2.86 13.57 34.26
CA SER A 169 -1.84 12.99 35.14
C SER A 169 -1.43 13.90 36.30
N SER A 170 -1.97 15.12 36.39
CA SER A 170 -1.74 16.00 37.53
C SER A 170 -2.59 15.65 38.80
N ASP A 171 -3.53 14.69 38.70
CA ASP A 171 -4.47 14.36 39.78
C ASP A 171 -4.48 12.89 40.22
N THR A 172 -3.60 12.01 39.72
CA THR A 172 -3.54 10.61 40.18
C THR A 172 -2.12 10.08 40.22
N ASP A 173 -1.63 9.85 41.43
CA ASP A 173 -0.46 9.02 41.72
C ASP A 173 -0.81 7.57 41.39
N PHE A 174 -0.45 7.12 40.18
CA PHE A 174 -0.56 5.72 39.77
C PHE A 174 0.81 5.07 39.86
N SER A 175 1.02 4.40 40.99
CA SER A 175 2.09 3.39 41.10
C SER A 175 1.76 2.25 40.14
N VAL A 176 2.42 2.22 38.98
CA VAL A 176 2.36 1.09 38.04
C VAL A 176 3.19 -0.04 38.59
N GLU A 177 2.55 -1.13 39.06
CA GLU A 177 3.27 -2.36 39.33
C GLU A 177 3.93 -2.88 38.05
N PRO A 178 5.20 -3.36 38.11
CA PRO A 178 5.86 -3.89 36.91
C PRO A 178 5.15 -5.15 36.45
N ILE A 179 4.83 -5.19 35.13
CA ILE A 179 4.31 -6.39 34.47
C ILE A 179 5.32 -7.51 34.70
N PRO A 180 4.94 -8.68 35.27
CA PRO A 180 5.86 -9.80 35.43
C PRO A 180 6.41 -10.21 34.07
N ALA A 181 7.72 -10.37 33.98
CA ALA A 181 8.37 -10.85 32.77
C ALA A 181 7.74 -12.20 32.39
N GLY A 182 7.18 -12.26 31.17
CA GLY A 182 6.61 -13.49 30.64
C GLY A 182 7.65 -14.61 30.67
N GLU A 183 7.22 -15.79 31.10
CA GLU A 183 8.04 -17.01 31.06
C GLU A 183 8.54 -17.21 29.63
N SER A 184 9.84 -17.33 29.47
CA SER A 184 10.46 -17.73 28.20
C SER A 184 9.98 -19.14 27.85
N VAL A 185 9.25 -19.27 26.74
CA VAL A 185 8.92 -20.59 26.19
C VAL A 185 10.23 -21.20 25.67
N GLU A 186 10.74 -22.21 26.36
CA GLU A 186 11.85 -23.03 25.85
C GLU A 186 11.34 -23.76 24.58
N ILE A 187 11.94 -23.43 23.45
CA ILE A 187 11.73 -24.18 22.21
C ILE A 187 12.54 -25.47 22.32
N ASP A 188 11.85 -26.62 22.39
CA ASP A 188 12.49 -27.94 22.39
C ASP A 188 13.33 -28.12 21.09
N PRO A 189 14.64 -28.30 21.17
CA PRO A 189 15.50 -28.44 19.99
C PRO A 189 15.35 -29.80 19.25
N LYS A 190 14.35 -30.62 19.59
CA LYS A 190 14.19 -31.99 19.04
C LYS A 190 13.05 -32.11 18.01
N VAL A 191 12.49 -31.03 17.46
CA VAL A 191 11.59 -31.13 16.30
C VAL A 191 12.43 -31.06 15.02
N GLU A 192 13.30 -32.05 14.83
CA GLU A 192 13.79 -32.47 13.51
C GLU A 192 12.93 -33.63 13.03
N ARG A 193 12.15 -33.44 11.98
CA ARG A 193 11.87 -34.20 10.73
C ARG A 193 10.51 -33.87 10.15
#